data_a089f28409bbff2ed16f2a3f49960bdd
#
_entry.id   a089f28409bbff2ed16f2a3f49960bdd
#
_cell.length_a   1.000
_cell.length_b   1.000
_cell.length_c   1.000
_cell.angle_alpha   90.00
_cell.angle_beta   90.00
_cell.angle_gamma   90.00
#
_symmetry.space_group_name_H-M   'P 1'
#
loop_
_entity.id
_entity.type
_entity.pdbx_description
1 polymer ?
#
loop_
_entity_poly.entity_id
_entity_poly.type
_entity_poly.pdbx_seq_one_letter_code
_entity_poly.pdbx_strand_id
1 'polypeptide(L)'
;MIKICSTLIRLPDFSGGTSSEVFKGTDSVIINIISNTNNEDYKQYVQVLQNDGFSVYDSHSIGQNFFTTLVKEVDGRKVSVQVYYTVCNDETRVIIEPDWTSYPLTTFQNNSGIASNKNKTTLFQFELDYRNVDCGMCYIIRAEDGSFFIIDSGHMDSVTDHIRLHDFLRTLTGENEKIRISGWFFSHAHQDHIAKFMDFIEAGFDDYIIEKLYYNFPSLEFAPGCSEWNKEDNETIKQFNQLIKKHPELKVCKLHCGNHFFIDNLEFEVLGTHEDIYPLSVARFNDTSTVLMLTVDDCRILFPGDANNKMSYLLVSRYADLLKSDILQLSHHGFSGGTPELYERSKSSVVLVPTDRKHFEENLYREANKTALRYAKEVYICSEGTVSLPLPYKSGCATIHLQEINR
;
A
#
# COMPACT_ATOMS: atom_id res chain seq x y z
N MET A 1 -13.52 -23.87 -11.59
CA MET A 1 -14.84 -23.31 -11.94
C MET A 1 -15.28 -22.42 -10.77
N ILE A 2 -15.37 -21.13 -10.98
CA ILE A 2 -15.69 -20.14 -9.94
C ILE A 2 -17.16 -19.82 -10.03
N LYS A 3 -17.88 -19.88 -8.92
CA LYS A 3 -19.29 -19.50 -8.85
C LYS A 3 -19.41 -18.05 -8.40
N ILE A 4 -19.84 -17.18 -9.31
CA ILE A 4 -20.17 -15.78 -9.02
C ILE A 4 -21.70 -15.71 -8.98
N CYS A 5 -22.27 -15.47 -7.80
CA CYS A 5 -23.71 -15.54 -7.56
C CYS A 5 -24.34 -16.87 -7.98
N SER A 6 -25.12 -16.91 -9.02
CA SER A 6 -25.68 -18.13 -9.64
C SER A 6 -24.89 -18.60 -10.87
N THR A 7 -23.92 -17.80 -11.35
CA THR A 7 -23.19 -18.06 -12.58
C THR A 7 -21.80 -18.59 -12.28
N LEU A 8 -21.45 -19.68 -12.95
CA LEU A 8 -20.11 -20.29 -12.90
C LEU A 8 -19.24 -19.58 -13.95
N ILE A 9 -18.26 -18.77 -13.51
CA ILE A 9 -17.23 -18.30 -14.43
C ILE A 9 -16.17 -19.38 -14.55
N ARG A 10 -15.96 -19.83 -15.77
CA ARG A 10 -14.83 -20.66 -16.12
C ARG A 10 -13.86 -19.81 -16.93
N LEU A 11 -12.68 -19.56 -16.38
CA LEU A 11 -11.61 -19.01 -17.19
C LEU A 11 -11.11 -20.06 -18.17
N PRO A 12 -10.61 -19.66 -19.34
CA PRO A 12 -9.85 -20.53 -20.22
C PRO A 12 -8.69 -21.20 -19.46
N ASP A 13 -8.38 -22.43 -19.86
CA ASP A 13 -7.26 -23.15 -19.28
C ASP A 13 -5.94 -22.46 -19.68
N PHE A 14 -5.01 -22.34 -18.76
CA PHE A 14 -3.66 -21.85 -19.03
C PHE A 14 -2.87 -22.93 -19.77
N SER A 15 -2.34 -22.58 -20.94
CA SER A 15 -1.51 -23.49 -21.74
C SER A 15 -0.05 -23.13 -21.55
N GLY A 16 0.67 -23.83 -20.72
CA GLY A 16 2.08 -23.58 -20.41
C GLY A 16 2.41 -24.04 -19.00
N GLY A 17 3.69 -24.00 -18.64
CA GLY A 17 4.14 -24.44 -17.33
C GLY A 17 4.05 -25.95 -17.11
N THR A 18 4.46 -26.41 -15.93
CA THR A 18 4.51 -27.84 -15.58
C THR A 18 3.64 -28.20 -14.39
N SER A 19 3.20 -27.23 -13.59
CA SER A 19 2.32 -27.46 -12.44
C SER A 19 1.41 -26.25 -12.25
N SER A 20 0.25 -26.51 -11.70
CA SER A 20 -0.73 -25.47 -11.35
C SER A 20 -1.32 -25.77 -9.98
N GLU A 21 -1.23 -24.81 -9.09
CA GLU A 21 -1.81 -24.88 -7.74
C GLU A 21 -2.84 -23.77 -7.58
N VAL A 22 -4.00 -24.12 -7.03
CA VAL A 22 -5.11 -23.18 -6.84
C VAL A 22 -5.34 -22.96 -5.35
N PHE A 23 -5.31 -21.72 -4.95
CA PHE A 23 -5.59 -21.27 -3.58
C PHE A 23 -6.86 -20.44 -3.55
N LYS A 24 -7.64 -20.62 -2.50
CA LYS A 24 -8.75 -19.73 -2.18
C LYS A 24 -8.17 -18.55 -1.38
N GLY A 25 -8.16 -17.39 -1.97
CA GLY A 25 -7.80 -16.15 -1.30
C GLY A 25 -8.95 -15.64 -0.41
N THR A 26 -8.83 -14.38 -0.04
CA THR A 26 -9.80 -13.66 0.77
C THR A 26 -10.96 -13.14 -0.08
N ASP A 27 -12.13 -12.96 0.50
CA ASP A 27 -13.30 -12.34 -0.15
C ASP A 27 -13.67 -12.97 -1.51
N SER A 28 -13.64 -14.29 -1.59
CA SER A 28 -13.92 -15.06 -2.81
C SER A 28 -12.87 -14.93 -3.92
N VAL A 29 -11.76 -14.28 -3.66
CA VAL A 29 -10.61 -14.23 -4.58
C VAL A 29 -10.04 -15.64 -4.77
N ILE A 30 -9.65 -15.96 -5.99
CA ILE A 30 -8.96 -17.22 -6.32
C ILE A 30 -7.61 -16.90 -6.92
N ILE A 31 -6.59 -17.56 -6.38
CA ILE A 31 -5.21 -17.42 -6.82
C ILE A 31 -4.79 -18.74 -7.48
N ASN A 32 -4.45 -18.69 -8.75
CA ASN A 32 -3.85 -19.81 -9.46
C ASN A 32 -2.37 -19.51 -9.70
N ILE A 33 -1.50 -20.39 -9.23
CA ILE A 33 -0.05 -20.28 -9.35
C ILE A 33 0.43 -21.34 -10.34
N ILE A 34 1.05 -20.92 -11.43
CA ILE A 34 1.54 -21.79 -12.51
C ILE A 34 3.07 -21.67 -12.55
N SER A 35 3.75 -22.77 -12.26
CA SER A 35 5.22 -22.85 -12.23
C SER A 35 5.83 -23.24 -13.56
N ASN A 36 7.11 -22.91 -13.74
CA ASN A 36 7.89 -23.16 -14.96
C ASN A 36 7.22 -22.56 -16.21
N THR A 37 6.77 -21.32 -16.08
CA THR A 37 6.26 -20.51 -17.19
C THR A 37 7.33 -19.53 -17.65
N ASN A 38 7.07 -18.89 -18.78
CA ASN A 38 7.90 -17.83 -19.32
C ASN A 38 7.04 -16.66 -19.80
N ASN A 39 7.68 -15.58 -20.23
CA ASN A 39 7.00 -14.39 -20.70
C ASN A 39 6.08 -14.65 -21.90
N GLU A 40 6.39 -15.62 -22.77
CA GLU A 40 5.55 -15.96 -23.90
C GLU A 40 4.27 -16.66 -23.46
N ASP A 41 4.36 -17.60 -22.51
CA ASP A 41 3.20 -18.27 -21.90
C ASP A 41 2.24 -17.23 -21.27
N TYR A 42 2.80 -16.25 -20.54
CA TYR A 42 2.05 -15.13 -19.97
C TYR A 42 1.31 -14.33 -21.05
N LYS A 43 2.02 -13.88 -22.11
CA LYS A 43 1.42 -13.10 -23.20
C LYS A 43 0.33 -13.88 -23.92
N GLN A 44 0.58 -15.15 -24.19
CA GLN A 44 -0.40 -16.03 -24.82
C GLN A 44 -1.67 -16.14 -23.97
N TYR A 45 -1.53 -16.27 -22.65
CA TYR A 45 -2.68 -16.37 -21.78
C TYR A 45 -3.48 -15.06 -21.70
N VAL A 46 -2.81 -13.91 -21.63
CA VAL A 46 -3.47 -12.61 -21.74
C VAL A 46 -4.28 -12.51 -23.04
N GLN A 47 -3.72 -12.96 -24.17
CA GLN A 47 -4.45 -12.99 -25.45
C GLN A 47 -5.64 -13.96 -25.45
N VAL A 48 -5.50 -15.11 -24.77
CA VAL A 48 -6.61 -16.09 -24.62
C VAL A 48 -7.75 -15.46 -23.82
N LEU A 49 -7.46 -14.74 -22.74
CA LEU A 49 -8.47 -14.03 -21.96
C LEU A 49 -9.16 -12.91 -22.78
N GLN A 50 -8.40 -12.18 -23.59
CA GLN A 50 -8.98 -11.17 -24.49
C GLN A 50 -9.93 -11.81 -25.52
N ASN A 51 -9.56 -12.94 -26.08
CA ASN A 51 -10.41 -13.70 -27.02
C ASN A 51 -11.68 -14.25 -26.32
N ASP A 52 -11.61 -14.50 -25.00
CA ASP A 52 -12.77 -14.87 -24.16
C ASP A 52 -13.64 -13.67 -23.76
N GLY A 53 -13.31 -12.47 -24.23
CA GLY A 53 -14.09 -11.25 -24.01
C GLY A 53 -13.67 -10.41 -22.83
N PHE A 54 -12.51 -10.66 -22.23
CA PHE A 54 -11.92 -9.74 -21.27
C PHE A 54 -11.25 -8.57 -22.00
N SER A 55 -11.41 -7.37 -21.45
CA SER A 55 -10.71 -6.16 -21.90
C SER A 55 -9.52 -5.88 -21.01
N VAL A 56 -8.38 -5.54 -21.60
CA VAL A 56 -7.23 -5.05 -20.82
C VAL A 56 -7.61 -3.72 -20.20
N TYR A 57 -7.54 -3.68 -18.89
CA TYR A 57 -7.77 -2.46 -18.10
C TYR A 57 -6.46 -1.70 -17.90
N ASP A 58 -5.41 -2.42 -17.50
CA ASP A 58 -4.05 -1.90 -17.34
C ASP A 58 -3.02 -2.98 -17.71
N SER A 59 -1.86 -2.54 -18.19
CA SER A 59 -0.72 -3.41 -18.45
C SER A 59 0.57 -2.66 -18.16
N HIS A 60 1.38 -3.21 -17.28
CA HIS A 60 2.56 -2.57 -16.74
C HIS A 60 3.71 -3.56 -16.60
N SER A 61 4.94 -3.07 -16.52
CA SER A 61 6.12 -3.88 -16.27
C SER A 61 7.05 -3.21 -15.27
N ILE A 62 7.56 -3.98 -14.32
CA ILE A 62 8.59 -3.55 -13.37
C ILE A 62 9.84 -4.40 -13.66
N GLY A 63 10.77 -3.84 -14.40
CA GLY A 63 11.92 -4.58 -14.94
C GLY A 63 11.49 -5.67 -15.91
N GLN A 64 11.80 -6.93 -15.58
CA GLN A 64 11.43 -8.11 -16.39
C GLN A 64 10.17 -8.82 -15.88
N ASN A 65 9.48 -8.25 -14.91
CA ASN A 65 8.20 -8.77 -14.44
C ASN A 65 7.07 -8.04 -15.17
N PHE A 66 6.04 -8.78 -15.58
CA PHE A 66 4.94 -8.26 -16.39
C PHE A 66 3.62 -8.45 -15.68
N PHE A 67 2.78 -7.43 -15.68
CA PHE A 67 1.51 -7.38 -14.98
C PHE A 67 0.41 -6.89 -15.93
N THR A 68 -0.71 -7.58 -15.97
CA THR A 68 -1.89 -7.16 -16.73
C THR A 68 -3.16 -7.37 -15.92
N THR A 69 -3.94 -6.32 -15.80
CA THR A 69 -5.29 -6.35 -15.25
C THR A 69 -6.29 -6.42 -16.38
N LEU A 70 -7.13 -7.44 -16.38
CA LEU A 70 -8.21 -7.59 -17.36
C LEU A 70 -9.58 -7.54 -16.65
N VAL A 71 -10.59 -7.06 -17.35
CA VAL A 71 -11.94 -6.89 -16.81
C VAL A 71 -12.97 -7.42 -17.80
N LYS A 72 -14.00 -8.08 -17.27
CA LYS A 72 -15.17 -8.54 -18.05
C LYS A 72 -16.43 -8.31 -17.24
N GLU A 73 -17.49 -7.87 -17.91
CA GLU A 73 -18.81 -7.82 -17.28
C GLU A 73 -19.53 -9.16 -17.49
N VAL A 74 -20.02 -9.74 -16.39
CA VAL A 74 -20.76 -11.01 -16.38
C VAL A 74 -21.99 -10.84 -15.51
N ASP A 75 -23.17 -10.98 -16.08
CA ASP A 75 -24.46 -10.83 -15.37
C ASP A 75 -24.59 -9.50 -14.59
N GLY A 76 -24.12 -8.39 -15.19
CA GLY A 76 -24.19 -7.05 -14.60
C GLY A 76 -23.16 -6.79 -13.50
N ARG A 77 -22.18 -7.70 -13.31
CA ARG A 77 -21.06 -7.56 -12.38
C ARG A 77 -19.74 -7.50 -13.13
N LYS A 78 -18.82 -6.72 -12.62
CA LYS A 78 -17.46 -6.69 -13.13
C LYS A 78 -16.63 -7.76 -12.45
N VAL A 79 -15.93 -8.53 -13.25
CA VAL A 79 -14.92 -9.51 -12.81
C VAL A 79 -13.58 -8.99 -13.24
N SER A 80 -12.60 -8.94 -12.32
CA SER A 80 -11.23 -8.65 -12.68
C SER A 80 -10.36 -9.91 -12.63
N VAL A 81 -9.39 -9.95 -13.52
CA VAL A 81 -8.35 -10.98 -13.56
C VAL A 81 -7.01 -10.27 -13.62
N GLN A 82 -6.21 -10.47 -12.58
CA GLN A 82 -4.82 -10.05 -12.55
C GLN A 82 -3.97 -11.21 -13.07
N VAL A 83 -3.24 -10.98 -14.14
CA VAL A 83 -2.25 -11.95 -14.66
C VAL A 83 -0.89 -11.32 -14.54
N TYR A 84 0.04 -11.98 -13.87
CA TYR A 84 1.40 -11.49 -13.83
C TYR A 84 2.43 -12.62 -13.89
N TYR A 85 3.55 -12.32 -14.54
CA TYR A 85 4.71 -13.19 -14.65
C TYR A 85 5.88 -12.60 -13.89
N THR A 86 6.55 -13.42 -13.09
CA THR A 86 7.76 -13.06 -12.35
C THR A 86 8.94 -13.92 -12.77
N VAL A 87 9.99 -13.26 -13.26
CA VAL A 87 11.17 -13.93 -13.81
C VAL A 87 11.99 -14.67 -12.75
N CYS A 88 11.97 -14.20 -11.49
CA CYS A 88 12.78 -14.82 -10.45
C CYS A 88 12.35 -16.26 -10.09
N ASN A 89 11.11 -16.61 -10.36
CA ASN A 89 10.53 -17.92 -10.05
C ASN A 89 10.08 -18.68 -11.30
N ASP A 90 10.19 -18.08 -12.51
CA ASP A 90 9.56 -18.59 -13.73
C ASP A 90 8.08 -18.93 -13.49
N GLU A 91 7.36 -18.01 -12.87
CA GLU A 91 6.00 -18.22 -12.35
C GLU A 91 5.01 -17.22 -12.94
N THR A 92 3.87 -17.74 -13.37
CA THR A 92 2.70 -16.91 -13.71
C THR A 92 1.64 -17.08 -12.63
N ARG A 93 1.11 -15.97 -12.13
CA ARG A 93 -0.06 -15.96 -11.25
C ARG A 93 -1.26 -15.39 -11.96
N VAL A 94 -2.40 -16.00 -11.68
CA VAL A 94 -3.72 -15.55 -12.14
C VAL A 94 -4.59 -15.36 -10.91
N ILE A 95 -4.88 -14.11 -10.57
CA ILE A 95 -5.74 -13.76 -9.43
C ILE A 95 -7.08 -13.32 -10.01
N ILE A 96 -8.15 -13.95 -9.52
CA ILE A 96 -9.50 -13.70 -9.99
C ILE A 96 -10.29 -13.07 -8.86
N GLU A 97 -10.75 -11.85 -9.08
CA GLU A 97 -11.68 -11.15 -8.21
C GLU A 97 -13.07 -11.16 -8.84
N PRO A 98 -13.99 -12.00 -8.30
CA PRO A 98 -15.29 -12.26 -8.96
C PRO A 98 -16.28 -11.11 -8.83
N ASP A 99 -16.07 -10.21 -7.92
CA ASP A 99 -16.93 -9.05 -7.67
C ASP A 99 -16.06 -7.82 -7.56
N TRP A 100 -15.56 -7.36 -8.73
CA TRP A 100 -14.70 -6.19 -8.77
C TRP A 100 -15.52 -4.93 -8.51
N THR A 101 -15.74 -4.68 -7.24
CA THR A 101 -16.36 -3.45 -6.74
C THR A 101 -15.37 -2.31 -6.70
N SER A 102 -14.09 -2.60 -6.87
CA SER A 102 -13.02 -1.61 -6.91
C SER A 102 -13.26 -0.60 -8.01
N TYR A 103 -13.11 0.65 -7.64
CA TYR A 103 -13.18 1.73 -8.60
C TYR A 103 -11.96 1.71 -9.50
N PRO A 104 -12.11 2.17 -10.75
CA PRO A 104 -11.00 2.19 -11.66
C PRO A 104 -9.82 2.94 -11.06
N LEU A 105 -8.66 2.31 -11.13
CA LEU A 105 -7.39 2.98 -10.92
C LEU A 105 -7.23 4.03 -12.02
N THR A 106 -6.61 5.15 -11.71
CA THR A 106 -6.21 6.10 -12.73
C THR A 106 -4.91 5.61 -13.35
N THR A 107 -4.97 5.09 -14.58
CA THR A 107 -3.84 4.42 -15.24
C THR A 107 -2.92 5.36 -16.01
N PHE A 108 -3.23 6.66 -16.05
CA PHE A 108 -2.38 7.66 -16.69
C PHE A 108 -2.51 9.00 -16.01
N GLN A 109 -1.42 9.71 -16.02
CA GLN A 109 -1.35 11.09 -15.57
C GLN A 109 -2.21 11.99 -16.48
N ASN A 110 -3.23 12.59 -15.92
CA ASN A 110 -4.01 13.57 -16.65
C ASN A 110 -3.36 14.95 -16.48
N ASN A 111 -2.18 15.15 -17.11
CA ASN A 111 -1.46 16.43 -17.13
C ASN A 111 -2.13 17.48 -18.01
N SER A 112 -3.43 17.37 -18.29
CA SER A 112 -4.15 18.34 -19.09
C SER A 112 -4.39 19.63 -18.30
N GLY A 113 -3.36 20.46 -18.20
CA GLY A 113 -3.43 21.87 -18.44
C GLY A 113 -4.43 22.71 -17.65
N ILE A 114 -4.72 22.44 -16.38
CA ILE A 114 -5.28 23.46 -15.49
C ILE A 114 -4.10 24.11 -14.77
N ALA A 115 -3.50 25.06 -15.46
CA ALA A 115 -2.51 25.94 -14.86
C ALA A 115 -3.21 26.93 -13.93
N SER A 116 -3.39 26.56 -12.67
CA SER A 116 -3.68 27.55 -11.64
C SER A 116 -3.05 27.07 -10.34
N ASN A 117 -2.11 27.82 -9.84
CA ASN A 117 -1.46 27.68 -8.55
C ASN A 117 -1.06 26.22 -8.19
N LYS A 118 -0.09 25.68 -8.93
CA LYS A 118 0.48 24.38 -8.58
C LYS A 118 1.11 24.47 -7.19
N ASN A 119 0.59 23.65 -6.28
CA ASN A 119 1.24 23.46 -5.00
C ASN A 119 2.57 22.72 -5.22
N LYS A 120 3.49 22.91 -4.30
CA LYS A 120 4.69 22.08 -4.30
C LYS A 120 4.33 20.72 -3.72
N THR A 121 4.54 19.65 -4.48
CA THR A 121 4.38 18.30 -3.98
C THR A 121 5.23 18.11 -2.74
N THR A 122 4.62 17.63 -1.66
CA THR A 122 5.30 17.53 -0.37
C THR A 122 4.88 16.25 0.35
N LEU A 123 5.85 15.47 0.79
CA LEU A 123 5.64 14.34 1.71
C LEU A 123 5.77 14.84 3.14
N PHE A 124 4.82 14.48 3.98
CA PHE A 124 4.89 14.71 5.42
C PHE A 124 4.94 13.36 6.15
N GLN A 125 5.91 13.21 7.06
CA GLN A 125 5.81 12.25 8.16
C GLN A 125 5.08 12.96 9.29
N PHE A 126 3.80 12.63 9.48
CA PHE A 126 2.96 13.29 10.48
C PHE A 126 3.33 12.81 11.89
N GLU A 127 3.61 13.74 12.80
CA GLU A 127 3.92 13.45 14.20
C GLU A 127 2.70 12.88 14.91
N LEU A 128 2.81 11.64 15.41
CA LEU A 128 1.80 11.02 16.25
C LEU A 128 2.08 11.28 17.73
N ASP A 129 1.05 11.10 18.56
CA ASP A 129 1.15 11.22 20.00
C ASP A 129 1.65 9.91 20.64
N TYR A 130 2.94 9.84 20.91
CA TYR A 130 3.59 8.67 21.50
C TYR A 130 3.60 8.64 23.03
N ARG A 131 2.79 9.45 23.73
CA ARG A 131 2.75 9.45 25.20
C ARG A 131 2.25 8.13 25.79
N ASN A 132 1.37 7.44 25.09
CA ASN A 132 0.76 6.18 25.55
C ASN A 132 1.07 4.99 24.63
N VAL A 133 1.79 5.20 23.54
CA VAL A 133 2.09 4.20 22.53
C VAL A 133 3.54 4.34 22.07
N ASP A 134 4.07 3.29 21.48
CA ASP A 134 5.44 3.25 20.99
C ASP A 134 5.54 3.04 19.47
N CYS A 135 4.40 2.85 18.81
CA CYS A 135 4.32 2.59 17.38
C CYS A 135 3.12 3.30 16.73
N GLY A 136 3.04 3.21 15.45
CA GLY A 136 2.02 3.81 14.61
C GLY A 136 2.64 4.69 13.53
N MET A 137 1.99 4.78 12.39
CA MET A 137 2.46 5.65 11.33
C MET A 137 1.33 6.37 10.60
N CYS A 138 1.63 7.58 10.14
CA CYS A 138 0.79 8.35 9.26
C CYS A 138 1.67 9.19 8.34
N TYR A 139 1.54 8.99 7.04
CA TYR A 139 2.19 9.82 6.04
C TYR A 139 1.15 10.54 5.19
N ILE A 140 1.44 11.78 4.82
CA ILE A 140 0.57 12.61 3.99
C ILE A 140 1.37 13.09 2.81
N ILE A 141 0.87 12.87 1.60
CA ILE A 141 1.46 13.42 0.39
C ILE A 141 0.49 14.46 -0.18
N ARG A 142 0.91 15.74 -0.22
CA ARG A 142 0.19 16.78 -0.89
C ARG A 142 0.60 16.79 -2.36
N ALA A 143 -0.34 16.52 -3.27
CA ALA A 143 -0.13 16.58 -4.71
C ALA A 143 -0.08 18.03 -5.24
N GLU A 144 0.32 18.23 -6.51
CA GLU A 144 0.36 19.55 -7.13
C GLU A 144 -1.00 20.22 -7.23
N ASP A 145 -2.08 19.43 -7.39
CA ASP A 145 -3.46 19.92 -7.43
C ASP A 145 -4.02 20.32 -6.04
N GLY A 146 -3.21 20.17 -4.98
CA GLY A 146 -3.56 20.48 -3.60
C GLY A 146 -4.31 19.37 -2.87
N SER A 147 -4.65 18.26 -3.52
CA SER A 147 -5.24 17.10 -2.87
C SER A 147 -4.21 16.34 -2.04
N PHE A 148 -4.72 15.50 -1.13
CA PHE A 148 -3.90 14.70 -0.24
C PHE A 148 -4.04 13.22 -0.55
N PHE A 149 -2.92 12.51 -0.57
CA PHE A 149 -2.88 11.06 -0.47
C PHE A 149 -2.32 10.70 0.90
N ILE A 150 -3.06 9.91 1.68
CA ILE A 150 -2.68 9.56 3.05
C ILE A 150 -2.33 8.07 3.11
N ILE A 151 -1.25 7.74 3.83
CA ILE A 151 -0.79 6.37 4.07
C ILE A 151 -0.91 6.08 5.56
N ASP A 152 -1.75 5.11 5.91
CA ASP A 152 -2.09 4.73 7.29
C ASP A 152 -2.66 5.89 8.13
N SER A 153 -2.82 5.72 9.45
CA SER A 153 -3.53 6.74 10.22
C SER A 153 -3.09 6.90 11.68
N GLY A 154 -2.35 5.93 12.23
CA GLY A 154 -1.89 5.96 13.63
C GLY A 154 -2.60 4.98 14.55
N HIS A 155 -2.14 4.95 15.80
CA HIS A 155 -2.44 3.95 16.82
C HIS A 155 -3.77 4.20 17.55
N MET A 156 -4.50 3.14 17.89
CA MET A 156 -5.82 3.21 18.54
C MET A 156 -5.79 3.94 19.89
N ASP A 157 -4.72 3.81 20.67
CA ASP A 157 -4.61 4.40 22.01
C ASP A 157 -4.16 5.87 22.00
N SER A 158 -3.88 6.44 20.82
CA SER A 158 -3.72 7.88 20.67
C SER A 158 -5.10 8.56 20.74
N VAL A 159 -5.29 9.46 21.69
CA VAL A 159 -6.62 10.04 21.93
C VAL A 159 -7.00 11.09 20.88
N THR A 160 -6.05 11.87 20.39
CA THR A 160 -6.32 13.10 19.63
C THR A 160 -5.77 13.12 18.21
N ASP A 161 -5.04 12.10 17.77
CA ASP A 161 -4.33 12.16 16.49
C ASP A 161 -5.27 12.34 15.29
N HIS A 162 -6.49 11.81 15.31
CA HIS A 162 -7.47 12.05 14.26
C HIS A 162 -7.89 13.53 14.16
N ILE A 163 -8.02 14.24 15.31
CA ILE A 163 -8.33 15.67 15.35
C ILE A 163 -7.10 16.46 14.88
N ARG A 164 -5.91 16.14 15.37
CA ARG A 164 -4.65 16.77 14.98
C ARG A 164 -4.38 16.61 13.46
N LEU A 165 -4.70 15.42 12.92
CA LEU A 165 -4.59 15.17 11.49
C LEU A 165 -5.55 16.06 10.70
N HIS A 166 -6.83 16.14 11.10
CA HIS A 166 -7.80 17.03 10.48
C HIS A 166 -7.33 18.49 10.51
N ASP A 167 -6.93 18.98 11.68
CA ASP A 167 -6.45 20.35 11.84
C ASP A 167 -5.21 20.64 10.99
N PHE A 168 -4.28 19.68 10.93
CA PHE A 168 -3.10 19.82 10.08
C PHE A 168 -3.47 19.92 8.60
N LEU A 169 -4.33 19.03 8.08
CA LEU A 169 -4.82 19.09 6.71
C LEU A 169 -5.54 20.42 6.44
N ARG A 170 -6.28 20.94 7.42
CA ARG A 170 -6.97 22.22 7.33
C ARG A 170 -5.99 23.39 7.16
N THR A 171 -4.85 23.38 7.86
CA THR A 171 -3.81 24.42 7.70
C THR A 171 -3.18 24.46 6.30
N LEU A 172 -3.21 23.31 5.59
CA LEU A 172 -2.65 23.18 4.25
C LEU A 172 -3.68 23.44 3.13
N THR A 173 -4.96 23.56 3.49
CA THR A 173 -6.07 23.77 2.54
C THR A 173 -6.52 25.24 2.56
N GLY A 174 -6.98 25.77 1.44
CA GLY A 174 -7.50 27.14 1.36
C GLY A 174 -8.73 27.37 2.27
N GLU A 175 -8.90 28.58 2.78
CA GLU A 175 -9.91 28.91 3.81
C GLU A 175 -11.34 28.51 3.44
N ASN A 176 -11.71 28.55 2.17
CA ASN A 176 -13.07 28.25 1.71
C ASN A 176 -13.17 26.94 0.90
N GLU A 177 -12.11 26.11 0.96
CA GLU A 177 -12.06 24.86 0.22
C GLU A 177 -12.29 23.69 1.16
N LYS A 178 -12.90 22.62 0.66
CA LYS A 178 -12.93 21.34 1.40
C LYS A 178 -11.56 20.67 1.36
N ILE A 179 -11.19 20.01 2.44
CA ILE A 179 -10.03 19.11 2.47
C ILE A 179 -10.30 17.99 1.47
N ARG A 180 -9.53 17.90 0.41
CA ARG A 180 -9.70 16.89 -0.63
C ARG A 180 -8.68 15.78 -0.44
N ILE A 181 -9.14 14.62 0.05
CA ILE A 181 -8.35 13.41 0.21
C ILE A 181 -8.60 12.54 -1.03
N SER A 182 -7.69 12.62 -2.00
CA SER A 182 -7.78 11.89 -3.27
C SER A 182 -7.57 10.39 -3.10
N GLY A 183 -6.88 9.99 -2.04
CA GLY A 183 -6.74 8.60 -1.64
C GLY A 183 -6.32 8.44 -0.19
N TRP A 184 -6.86 7.41 0.45
CA TRP A 184 -6.35 6.95 1.75
C TRP A 184 -5.97 5.49 1.62
N PHE A 185 -4.69 5.22 1.74
CA PHE A 185 -4.12 3.89 1.62
C PHE A 185 -3.81 3.30 2.98
N PHE A 186 -4.11 2.02 3.15
CA PHE A 186 -3.77 1.25 4.34
C PHE A 186 -2.87 0.09 3.97
N SER A 187 -1.68 0.06 4.60
CA SER A 187 -0.67 -0.96 4.34
C SER A 187 -1.15 -2.35 4.77
N HIS A 188 -1.64 -2.47 5.98
CA HIS A 188 -2.22 -3.68 6.56
C HIS A 188 -3.17 -3.32 7.72
N ALA A 189 -3.83 -4.31 8.29
CA ALA A 189 -4.96 -4.08 9.18
C ALA A 189 -4.62 -4.14 10.67
N HIS A 190 -3.39 -3.80 11.08
CA HIS A 190 -3.09 -3.60 12.49
C HIS A 190 -3.68 -2.29 13.02
N GLN A 191 -3.95 -2.27 14.30
CA GLN A 191 -4.60 -1.16 14.99
C GLN A 191 -3.79 0.15 14.97
N ASP A 192 -2.49 0.06 14.87
CA ASP A 192 -1.58 1.21 14.81
C ASP A 192 -1.41 1.79 13.39
N HIS A 193 -2.14 1.22 12.42
CA HIS A 193 -2.20 1.68 11.04
C HIS A 193 -3.57 2.20 10.63
N ILE A 194 -4.67 1.55 11.09
CA ILE A 194 -6.02 1.87 10.59
C ILE A 194 -6.95 2.51 11.63
N ALA A 195 -6.59 2.49 12.92
CA ALA A 195 -7.56 2.88 13.95
C ALA A 195 -7.94 4.36 13.89
N LYS A 196 -6.99 5.27 13.66
CA LYS A 196 -7.30 6.71 13.63
C LYS A 196 -8.09 7.15 12.41
N PHE A 197 -8.07 6.38 11.33
CA PHE A 197 -9.02 6.57 10.23
C PHE A 197 -10.47 6.35 10.69
N MET A 198 -10.72 5.31 11.49
CA MET A 198 -12.07 5.06 12.00
C MET A 198 -12.53 6.20 12.89
N ASP A 199 -11.67 6.67 13.78
CA ASP A 199 -11.97 7.83 14.64
C ASP A 199 -12.19 9.11 13.82
N PHE A 200 -11.42 9.32 12.75
CA PHE A 200 -11.56 10.46 11.82
C PHE A 200 -12.94 10.48 11.15
N ILE A 201 -13.41 9.32 10.68
CA ILE A 201 -14.75 9.22 10.08
C ILE A 201 -15.85 9.42 11.13
N GLU A 202 -15.70 8.84 12.31
CA GLU A 202 -16.71 8.94 13.39
C GLU A 202 -16.73 10.31 14.09
N ALA A 203 -15.67 11.11 13.94
CA ALA A 203 -15.62 12.49 14.50
C ALA A 203 -16.65 13.43 13.85
N GLY A 204 -17.13 13.10 12.65
CA GLY A 204 -18.22 13.83 11.98
C GLY A 204 -17.81 15.20 11.45
N PHE A 205 -16.55 15.39 11.06
CA PHE A 205 -16.12 16.57 10.31
C PHE A 205 -16.93 16.68 9.01
N ASP A 206 -17.28 17.88 8.59
CA ASP A 206 -18.13 18.13 7.42
C ASP A 206 -17.41 18.86 6.26
N ASP A 207 -16.15 19.18 6.46
CA ASP A 207 -15.32 20.00 5.57
C ASP A 207 -14.29 19.21 4.76
N TYR A 208 -14.46 17.89 4.63
CA TYR A 208 -13.58 17.04 3.82
C TYR A 208 -14.34 16.22 2.78
N ILE A 209 -13.59 15.66 1.84
CA ILE A 209 -14.04 14.66 0.85
C ILE A 209 -12.96 13.59 0.75
N ILE A 210 -13.34 12.32 0.88
CA ILE A 210 -12.48 11.17 0.56
C ILE A 210 -12.95 10.57 -0.76
N GLU A 211 -12.08 10.57 -1.78
CA GLU A 211 -12.43 10.06 -3.10
C GLU A 211 -12.36 8.54 -3.17
N LYS A 212 -11.29 7.94 -2.59
CA LYS A 212 -11.06 6.48 -2.62
C LYS A 212 -10.27 6.01 -1.39
N LEU A 213 -10.56 4.78 -0.99
CA LEU A 213 -9.75 4.00 -0.05
C LEU A 213 -9.00 2.92 -0.82
N TYR A 214 -7.74 2.73 -0.50
CA TYR A 214 -6.86 1.76 -1.15
C TYR A 214 -6.32 0.77 -0.12
N TYR A 215 -6.64 -0.50 -0.23
CA TYR A 215 -6.11 -1.55 0.64
C TYR A 215 -6.34 -2.95 0.07
N ASN A 216 -5.64 -3.95 0.62
CA ASN A 216 -5.89 -5.35 0.35
C ASN A 216 -5.67 -6.16 1.65
N PHE A 217 -6.66 -6.15 2.53
CA PHE A 217 -6.57 -6.87 3.80
C PHE A 217 -6.91 -8.35 3.63
N PRO A 218 -6.24 -9.26 4.37
CA PRO A 218 -6.69 -10.64 4.48
C PRO A 218 -8.05 -10.70 5.16
N SER A 219 -8.86 -11.70 4.79
CA SER A 219 -10.16 -11.91 5.44
C SER A 219 -10.00 -12.45 6.86
N LEU A 220 -11.05 -12.28 7.67
CA LEU A 220 -11.12 -12.88 9.02
C LEU A 220 -10.99 -14.41 9.02
N GLU A 221 -11.36 -15.09 7.92
CA GLU A 221 -11.18 -16.53 7.76
C GLU A 221 -9.70 -16.92 7.59
N PHE A 222 -8.89 -16.03 7.03
CA PHE A 222 -7.46 -16.23 6.86
C PHE A 222 -6.68 -16.06 8.18
N ALA A 223 -7.13 -15.17 9.04
CA ALA A 223 -6.51 -14.78 10.29
C ALA A 223 -6.11 -15.93 11.22
N PRO A 224 -6.95 -16.98 11.45
CA PRO A 224 -6.60 -18.08 12.33
C PRO A 224 -5.36 -18.88 11.91
N GLY A 225 -4.94 -18.77 10.65
CA GLY A 225 -3.71 -19.39 10.14
C GLY A 225 -2.44 -18.60 10.46
N CYS A 226 -2.56 -17.38 11.01
CA CYS A 226 -1.45 -16.54 11.36
C CYS A 226 -1.10 -16.69 12.85
N SER A 227 0.12 -17.10 13.15
CA SER A 227 0.55 -17.41 14.53
C SER A 227 0.68 -16.19 15.44
N GLU A 228 0.80 -15.00 14.87
CA GLU A 228 0.91 -13.73 15.59
C GLU A 228 -0.42 -12.94 15.59
N TRP A 229 -1.46 -13.53 15.03
CA TRP A 229 -2.79 -12.95 15.05
C TRP A 229 -3.37 -12.96 16.46
N ASN A 230 -3.78 -11.83 16.95
CA ASN A 230 -4.40 -11.71 18.25
C ASN A 230 -5.91 -11.36 18.15
N LYS A 231 -6.57 -11.34 19.30
CA LYS A 231 -8.00 -11.05 19.36
C LYS A 231 -8.30 -9.58 19.03
N GLU A 232 -7.38 -8.68 19.34
CA GLU A 232 -7.52 -7.23 19.14
C GLU A 232 -7.47 -6.88 17.66
N ASP A 233 -6.56 -7.50 16.89
CA ASP A 233 -6.51 -7.36 15.43
C ASP A 233 -7.82 -7.80 14.79
N ASN A 234 -8.40 -8.89 15.26
CA ASN A 234 -9.72 -9.37 14.83
C ASN A 234 -10.82 -8.34 15.03
N GLU A 235 -10.86 -7.72 16.20
CA GLU A 235 -11.88 -6.71 16.51
C GLU A 235 -11.66 -5.44 15.67
N THR A 236 -10.42 -5.03 15.48
CA THR A 236 -10.08 -3.88 14.64
C THR A 236 -10.54 -4.06 13.19
N ILE A 237 -10.27 -5.22 12.58
CA ILE A 237 -10.77 -5.51 11.22
C ILE A 237 -12.29 -5.57 11.17
N LYS A 238 -12.94 -6.16 12.17
CA LYS A 238 -14.41 -6.19 12.22
C LYS A 238 -15.01 -4.80 12.29
N GLN A 239 -14.45 -3.94 13.15
CA GLN A 239 -14.88 -2.54 13.29
C GLN A 239 -14.66 -1.78 11.98
N PHE A 240 -13.50 -1.92 11.36
CA PHE A 240 -13.21 -1.31 10.06
C PHE A 240 -14.21 -1.76 8.99
N ASN A 241 -14.45 -3.07 8.87
CA ASN A 241 -15.41 -3.60 7.90
C ASN A 241 -16.85 -3.13 8.18
N GLN A 242 -17.22 -2.95 9.46
CA GLN A 242 -18.52 -2.39 9.82
C GLN A 242 -18.62 -0.91 9.45
N LEU A 243 -17.56 -0.14 9.67
CA LEU A 243 -17.48 1.26 9.28
C LEU A 243 -17.67 1.41 7.76
N ILE A 244 -16.92 0.65 6.95
CA ILE A 244 -17.06 0.69 5.48
C ILE A 244 -18.49 0.35 5.04
N LYS A 245 -19.15 -0.59 5.70
CA LYS A 245 -20.56 -0.92 5.41
C LYS A 245 -21.54 0.19 5.78
N LYS A 246 -21.25 0.96 6.83
CA LYS A 246 -22.08 2.12 7.25
C LYS A 246 -21.89 3.30 6.30
N HIS A 247 -20.75 3.41 5.61
CA HIS A 247 -20.34 4.52 4.78
C HIS A 247 -20.16 4.09 3.31
N PRO A 248 -21.27 3.78 2.59
CA PRO A 248 -21.21 3.30 1.21
C PRO A 248 -20.68 4.35 0.22
N GLU A 249 -20.57 5.60 0.63
CA GLU A 249 -19.91 6.68 -0.12
C GLU A 249 -18.40 6.51 -0.18
N LEU A 250 -17.78 5.77 0.78
CA LEU A 250 -16.37 5.45 0.79
C LEU A 250 -16.07 4.37 -0.25
N LYS A 251 -15.50 4.81 -1.36
CA LYS A 251 -15.20 3.95 -2.51
C LYS A 251 -13.92 3.16 -2.27
N VAL A 252 -14.03 1.85 -2.21
CA VAL A 252 -12.87 0.96 -1.99
C VAL A 252 -12.24 0.56 -3.31
N CYS A 253 -10.92 0.60 -3.37
CA CYS A 253 -10.09 0.07 -4.44
C CYS A 253 -9.15 -0.99 -3.85
N LYS A 254 -9.38 -2.25 -4.18
CA LYS A 254 -8.52 -3.34 -3.77
C LYS A 254 -7.27 -3.35 -4.64
N LEU A 255 -6.11 -3.35 -4.00
CA LEU A 255 -4.82 -3.33 -4.69
C LEU A 255 -4.25 -4.75 -4.82
N HIS A 256 -3.72 -5.06 -6.00
CA HIS A 256 -2.98 -6.29 -6.26
C HIS A 256 -1.56 -5.97 -6.69
N CYS A 257 -0.66 -6.93 -6.53
CA CYS A 257 0.71 -6.78 -7.01
C CYS A 257 0.76 -6.40 -8.49
N GLY A 258 1.60 -5.42 -8.81
CA GLY A 258 1.74 -4.89 -10.16
C GLY A 258 0.67 -3.87 -10.56
N ASN A 259 -0.28 -3.52 -9.67
CA ASN A 259 -1.14 -2.38 -9.97
C ASN A 259 -0.30 -1.11 -10.04
N HIS A 260 -0.58 -0.32 -11.08
CA HIS A 260 0.10 0.92 -11.39
C HIS A 260 -0.96 2.02 -11.57
N PHE A 261 -0.87 3.09 -10.79
CA PHE A 261 -1.88 4.13 -10.83
C PHE A 261 -1.32 5.52 -10.48
N PHE A 262 -2.08 6.53 -10.85
CA PHE A 262 -1.72 7.94 -10.66
C PHE A 262 -2.76 8.67 -9.83
N ILE A 263 -2.29 9.53 -8.97
CA ILE A 263 -3.06 10.57 -8.29
C ILE A 263 -2.39 11.89 -8.62
N ASP A 264 -2.96 12.66 -9.55
CA ASP A 264 -2.36 13.86 -10.12
C ASP A 264 -0.92 13.56 -10.60
N ASN A 265 0.10 14.15 -10.01
CA ASN A 265 1.51 13.94 -10.33
C ASN A 265 2.19 12.83 -9.50
N LEU A 266 1.44 12.12 -8.69
CA LEU A 266 1.95 11.01 -7.89
C LEU A 266 1.78 9.70 -8.64
N GLU A 267 2.88 8.99 -8.90
CA GLU A 267 2.89 7.69 -9.56
C GLU A 267 3.12 6.58 -8.52
N PHE A 268 2.22 5.62 -8.47
CA PHE A 268 2.26 4.51 -7.52
C PHE A 268 2.40 3.17 -8.22
N GLU A 269 3.32 2.34 -7.72
CA GLU A 269 3.48 0.93 -8.08
C GLU A 269 3.27 0.06 -6.84
N VAL A 270 2.42 -0.95 -6.94
CA VAL A 270 2.22 -1.97 -5.90
C VAL A 270 3.23 -3.08 -6.10
N LEU A 271 4.23 -3.17 -5.23
CA LEU A 271 5.33 -4.12 -5.36
C LEU A 271 5.01 -5.51 -4.81
N GLY A 272 4.07 -5.59 -3.87
CA GLY A 272 3.65 -6.86 -3.27
C GLY A 272 2.48 -6.70 -2.33
N THR A 273 1.73 -7.78 -2.18
CA THR A 273 0.59 -7.93 -1.27
C THR A 273 0.66 -9.28 -0.57
N HIS A 274 -0.19 -9.52 0.43
CA HIS A 274 -0.25 -10.82 1.09
C HIS A 274 -0.55 -11.98 0.12
N GLU A 275 -1.19 -11.70 -1.01
CA GLU A 275 -1.50 -12.70 -2.04
C GLU A 275 -0.26 -13.29 -2.70
N ASP A 276 0.86 -12.54 -2.67
CA ASP A 276 2.13 -12.98 -3.23
C ASP A 276 2.87 -13.99 -2.36
N ILE A 277 2.53 -14.08 -1.09
CA ILE A 277 3.19 -15.00 -0.16
C ILE A 277 2.76 -16.46 -0.39
N TYR A 278 1.54 -16.68 -0.91
CA TYR A 278 1.11 -18.02 -1.27
C TYR A 278 2.11 -18.71 -2.22
N PRO A 279 2.36 -20.03 -2.08
CA PRO A 279 1.73 -21.02 -1.19
C PRO A 279 2.29 -21.03 0.23
N LEU A 280 3.24 -20.17 0.56
CA LEU A 280 3.77 -20.10 1.92
C LEU A 280 2.70 -19.55 2.87
N SER A 281 2.64 -20.09 4.08
CA SER A 281 1.75 -19.55 5.11
C SER A 281 2.24 -18.16 5.56
N VAL A 282 1.34 -17.24 5.76
CA VAL A 282 1.65 -15.96 6.43
C VAL A 282 1.71 -16.24 7.94
N ALA A 283 2.92 -16.41 8.46
CA ALA A 283 3.11 -16.67 9.88
C ALA A 283 3.00 -15.41 10.73
N ARG A 284 3.40 -14.28 10.16
CA ARG A 284 3.37 -12.96 10.80
C ARG A 284 2.40 -12.06 10.07
N PHE A 285 1.49 -11.46 10.81
CA PHE A 285 0.45 -10.60 10.21
C PHE A 285 1.04 -9.38 9.50
N ASN A 286 2.16 -8.85 9.97
CA ASN A 286 2.89 -7.77 9.31
C ASN A 286 3.32 -8.11 7.87
N ASP A 287 3.55 -9.38 7.54
CA ASP A 287 3.81 -9.82 6.15
C ASP A 287 2.57 -9.69 5.24
N THR A 288 1.41 -9.29 5.77
CA THR A 288 0.25 -8.93 4.95
C THR A 288 0.32 -7.50 4.40
N SER A 289 1.34 -6.75 4.76
CA SER A 289 1.52 -5.38 4.27
C SER A 289 1.55 -5.32 2.76
N THR A 290 0.73 -4.42 2.20
CA THR A 290 0.83 -4.00 0.81
C THR A 290 1.97 -3.00 0.69
N VAL A 291 2.93 -3.29 -0.17
CA VAL A 291 4.15 -2.49 -0.34
C VAL A 291 4.00 -1.56 -1.54
N LEU A 292 4.22 -0.26 -1.32
CA LEU A 292 4.15 0.76 -2.35
C LEU A 292 5.53 1.34 -2.69
N MET A 293 5.73 1.60 -3.96
CA MET A 293 6.71 2.56 -4.46
C MET A 293 5.96 3.78 -4.97
N LEU A 294 6.26 4.94 -4.42
CA LEU A 294 5.81 6.23 -4.93
C LEU A 294 6.95 6.88 -5.72
N THR A 295 6.62 7.36 -6.91
CA THR A 295 7.54 8.16 -7.74
C THR A 295 6.94 9.54 -7.99
N VAL A 296 7.73 10.58 -7.74
CA VAL A 296 7.40 11.96 -8.08
C VAL A 296 8.57 12.53 -8.87
N ASP A 297 8.36 12.81 -10.16
CA ASP A 297 9.43 13.01 -11.13
C ASP A 297 10.43 11.81 -11.07
N ASP A 298 11.69 12.04 -10.71
CA ASP A 298 12.70 11.00 -10.56
C ASP A 298 12.93 10.59 -9.09
N CYS A 299 12.19 11.16 -8.14
CA CYS A 299 12.33 10.88 -6.71
C CYS A 299 11.47 9.67 -6.31
N ARG A 300 12.12 8.61 -5.84
CA ARG A 300 11.47 7.36 -5.48
C ARG A 300 11.40 7.18 -3.96
N ILE A 301 10.24 6.78 -3.48
CA ILE A 301 9.96 6.62 -2.05
C ILE A 301 9.38 5.22 -1.83
N LEU A 302 10.05 4.42 -0.99
CA LEU A 302 9.61 3.07 -0.66
C LEU A 302 8.85 3.06 0.65
N PHE A 303 7.59 2.59 0.61
CA PHE A 303 6.73 2.36 1.76
C PHE A 303 6.48 0.85 1.92
N PRO A 304 7.28 0.14 2.69
CA PRO A 304 7.10 -1.28 2.93
C PRO A 304 6.00 -1.60 3.96
N GLY A 305 5.40 -0.59 4.60
CA GLY A 305 4.55 -0.81 5.76
C GLY A 305 5.32 -1.54 6.86
N ASP A 306 4.75 -2.61 7.38
CA ASP A 306 5.39 -3.45 8.40
C ASP A 306 5.95 -4.76 7.85
N ALA A 307 6.18 -4.81 6.54
CA ALA A 307 6.70 -6.00 5.86
C ALA A 307 7.85 -6.66 6.63
N ASN A 308 7.66 -7.92 6.94
CA ASN A 308 8.66 -8.74 7.63
C ASN A 308 9.51 -9.57 6.64
N ASN A 309 10.13 -10.61 7.13
CA ASN A 309 11.13 -11.36 6.38
C ASN A 309 10.60 -11.95 5.06
N LYS A 310 9.39 -12.54 5.07
CA LYS A 310 8.86 -13.20 3.87
C LYS A 310 8.60 -12.20 2.75
N MET A 311 7.91 -11.11 3.07
CA MET A 311 7.67 -10.03 2.12
C MET A 311 8.99 -9.40 1.68
N SER A 312 9.91 -9.12 2.59
CA SER A 312 11.22 -8.53 2.24
C SER A 312 12.02 -9.41 1.28
N TYR A 313 12.10 -10.73 1.53
CA TYR A 313 12.82 -11.65 0.63
C TYR A 313 12.11 -11.78 -0.74
N LEU A 314 10.80 -11.77 -0.76
CA LEU A 314 10.03 -11.76 -1.99
C LEU A 314 10.35 -10.51 -2.82
N LEU A 315 10.33 -9.33 -2.21
CA LEU A 315 10.67 -8.07 -2.88
C LEU A 315 12.09 -8.09 -3.44
N VAL A 316 13.07 -8.52 -2.63
CA VAL A 316 14.47 -8.59 -3.04
C VAL A 316 14.65 -9.55 -4.20
N SER A 317 14.05 -10.73 -4.15
CA SER A 317 14.18 -11.73 -5.22
C SER A 317 13.52 -11.26 -6.53
N ARG A 318 12.38 -10.56 -6.43
CA ARG A 318 11.58 -10.13 -7.57
C ARG A 318 12.14 -8.88 -8.24
N TYR A 319 12.60 -7.91 -7.46
CA TYR A 319 12.92 -6.58 -7.96
C TYR A 319 14.38 -6.18 -7.85
N ALA A 320 15.17 -6.81 -6.97
CA ALA A 320 16.60 -6.55 -6.83
C ALA A 320 16.93 -5.02 -6.76
N ASP A 321 17.76 -4.53 -7.69
CA ASP A 321 18.18 -3.12 -7.72
C ASP A 321 17.06 -2.13 -8.11
N LEU A 322 15.91 -2.62 -8.60
CA LEU A 322 14.73 -1.79 -8.83
C LEU A 322 14.07 -1.30 -7.55
N LEU A 323 14.46 -1.85 -6.39
CA LEU A 323 14.05 -1.36 -5.07
C LEU A 323 14.78 -0.08 -4.63
N LYS A 324 15.78 0.38 -5.41
CA LYS A 324 16.49 1.62 -5.09
C LYS A 324 15.50 2.76 -4.94
N SER A 325 15.61 3.50 -3.84
CA SER A 325 14.77 4.63 -3.50
C SER A 325 15.58 5.75 -2.84
N ASP A 326 15.10 6.98 -2.93
CA ASP A 326 15.74 8.14 -2.31
C ASP A 326 15.34 8.27 -0.85
N ILE A 327 14.07 7.95 -0.57
CA ILE A 327 13.45 7.99 0.75
C ILE A 327 12.90 6.61 1.08
N LEU A 328 13.04 6.18 2.32
CA LEU A 328 12.57 4.92 2.86
C LEU A 328 11.75 5.16 4.12
N GLN A 329 10.54 4.64 4.19
CA GLN A 329 9.88 4.38 5.47
C GLN A 329 10.52 3.14 6.10
N LEU A 330 11.09 3.27 7.31
CA LEU A 330 11.68 2.12 8.01
C LEU A 330 10.59 1.14 8.40
N SER A 331 10.68 -0.09 7.88
CA SER A 331 9.63 -1.10 8.02
C SER A 331 9.39 -1.44 9.49
N HIS A 332 8.12 -1.67 9.83
CA HIS A 332 7.66 -2.11 11.14
C HIS A 332 8.26 -1.25 12.27
N HIS A 333 8.17 0.05 12.11
CA HIS A 333 8.63 1.07 13.07
C HIS A 333 10.11 0.95 13.49
N GLY A 334 10.90 0.15 12.74
CA GLY A 334 12.26 -0.20 13.11
C GLY A 334 12.36 -1.32 14.17
N PHE A 335 11.26 -1.99 14.52
CA PHE A 335 11.28 -3.11 15.47
C PHE A 335 11.85 -4.37 14.85
N SER A 336 11.05 -5.17 14.17
CA SER A 336 11.50 -6.46 13.60
C SER A 336 11.24 -6.59 12.10
N GLY A 337 10.80 -5.50 11.45
CA GLY A 337 10.48 -5.48 10.03
C GLY A 337 11.69 -5.24 9.14
N GLY A 338 11.50 -5.53 7.88
CA GLY A 338 12.54 -5.45 6.88
C GLY A 338 13.65 -6.48 7.06
N THR A 339 14.52 -6.59 6.07
CA THR A 339 15.74 -7.38 6.17
C THR A 339 16.94 -6.53 5.75
N PRO A 340 18.18 -6.92 6.16
CA PRO A 340 19.38 -6.24 5.68
C PRO A 340 19.42 -6.19 4.15
N GLU A 341 19.03 -7.28 3.47
CA GLU A 341 19.04 -7.39 2.01
C GLU A 341 18.06 -6.39 1.35
N LEU A 342 16.89 -6.17 1.95
CA LEU A 342 15.93 -5.16 1.46
C LEU A 342 16.59 -3.78 1.49
N TYR A 343 17.19 -3.41 2.60
CA TYR A 343 17.82 -2.10 2.77
C TYR A 343 19.14 -1.95 1.98
N GLU A 344 19.85 -3.05 1.75
CA GLU A 344 20.98 -3.09 0.81
C GLU A 344 20.57 -2.81 -0.64
N ARG A 345 19.32 -3.12 -1.01
CA ARG A 345 18.78 -2.82 -2.35
C ARG A 345 18.17 -1.43 -2.42
N SER A 346 17.49 -0.97 -1.37
CA SER A 346 16.90 0.36 -1.36
C SER A 346 17.95 1.48 -1.35
N LYS A 347 19.01 1.34 -0.55
CA LYS A 347 20.13 2.32 -0.45
C LYS A 347 19.67 3.76 -0.26
N SER A 348 18.61 3.95 0.50
CA SER A 348 17.96 5.25 0.63
C SER A 348 18.81 6.24 1.41
N SER A 349 18.90 7.47 0.93
CA SER A 349 19.63 8.54 1.59
C SER A 349 18.86 9.24 2.69
N VAL A 350 17.53 9.08 2.71
CA VAL A 350 16.63 9.58 3.75
C VAL A 350 15.86 8.40 4.34
N VAL A 351 15.84 8.32 5.66
CA VAL A 351 15.09 7.29 6.40
C VAL A 351 14.07 7.95 7.31
N LEU A 352 12.81 7.60 7.14
CA LEU A 352 11.69 8.02 7.97
C LEU A 352 11.39 6.90 8.98
N VAL A 353 11.43 7.24 10.27
CA VAL A 353 11.30 6.29 11.37
C VAL A 353 9.98 6.52 12.08
N PRO A 354 8.94 5.67 11.85
CA PRO A 354 7.60 5.86 12.39
C PRO A 354 7.45 5.30 13.81
N THR A 355 8.24 5.81 14.74
CA THR A 355 8.18 5.49 16.17
C THR A 355 8.74 6.63 17.01
N ASP A 356 8.77 6.46 18.33
CA ASP A 356 9.47 7.39 19.20
C ASP A 356 10.99 7.12 19.27
N ARG A 357 11.74 8.15 19.71
CA ARG A 357 13.21 8.10 19.79
C ARG A 357 13.70 6.96 20.67
N LYS A 358 13.09 6.75 21.83
CA LYS A 358 13.54 5.76 22.81
C LYS A 358 13.47 4.34 22.20
N HIS A 359 12.32 4.00 21.63
CA HIS A 359 12.12 2.69 20.98
C HIS A 359 13.03 2.49 19.78
N PHE A 360 13.24 3.54 18.98
CA PHE A 360 14.20 3.48 17.89
C PHE A 360 15.61 3.18 18.38
N GLU A 361 16.09 3.90 19.39
CA GLU A 361 17.42 3.73 19.99
C GLU A 361 17.58 2.31 20.60
N GLU A 362 16.55 1.80 21.28
CA GLU A 362 16.53 0.44 21.84
C GLU A 362 16.60 -0.65 20.76
N ASN A 363 16.25 -0.34 19.51
CA ASN A 363 16.27 -1.27 18.37
C ASN A 363 17.46 -1.05 17.40
N LEU A 364 18.37 -0.13 17.68
CA LEU A 364 19.56 0.12 16.84
C LEU A 364 20.51 -1.07 16.76
N TYR A 365 20.44 -2.01 17.67
CA TYR A 365 21.27 -3.24 17.62
C TYR A 365 20.90 -4.17 16.46
N ARG A 366 19.71 -4.05 15.91
CA ARG A 366 19.20 -4.90 14.82
C ARG A 366 19.97 -4.64 13.52
N GLU A 367 20.41 -5.71 12.88
CA GLU A 367 21.25 -5.60 11.67
C GLU A 367 20.51 -4.92 10.51
N ALA A 368 19.20 -5.14 10.39
CA ALA A 368 18.38 -4.45 9.39
C ALA A 368 18.42 -2.92 9.57
N ASN A 369 18.19 -2.43 10.81
CA ASN A 369 18.25 -0.99 11.10
C ASN A 369 19.65 -0.41 10.84
N LYS A 370 20.72 -1.10 11.29
CA LYS A 370 22.10 -0.69 10.98
C LYS A 370 22.34 -0.59 9.49
N THR A 371 21.77 -1.51 8.71
CA THR A 371 21.95 -1.52 7.26
C THR A 371 21.22 -0.35 6.62
N ALA A 372 19.99 -0.06 7.01
CA ALA A 372 19.25 1.13 6.54
C ALA A 372 20.04 2.41 6.85
N LEU A 373 20.53 2.55 8.10
CA LEU A 373 21.27 3.73 8.55
C LEU A 373 22.65 3.88 7.89
N ARG A 374 23.27 2.80 7.41
CA ARG A 374 24.55 2.87 6.69
C ARG A 374 24.50 3.73 5.43
N TYR A 375 23.35 3.75 4.77
CA TYR A 375 23.12 4.52 3.54
C TYR A 375 22.49 5.89 3.82
N ALA A 376 21.85 6.06 4.98
CA ALA A 376 21.15 7.28 5.34
C ALA A 376 22.11 8.46 5.54
N LYS A 377 21.80 9.57 4.92
CA LYS A 377 22.39 10.88 5.19
C LYS A 377 21.54 11.69 6.16
N GLU A 378 20.24 11.42 6.16
CA GLU A 378 19.25 12.07 6.97
C GLU A 378 18.29 11.04 7.55
N VAL A 379 17.97 11.18 8.83
CA VAL A 379 17.05 10.30 9.57
C VAL A 379 16.06 11.17 10.33
N TYR A 380 14.79 10.94 10.12
CA TYR A 380 13.71 11.68 10.76
C TYR A 380 12.85 10.76 11.60
N ILE A 381 12.81 11.00 12.90
CA ILE A 381 12.04 10.21 13.87
C ILE A 381 10.70 10.90 14.10
N CYS A 382 9.61 10.15 14.01
CA CYS A 382 8.25 10.69 14.00
C CYS A 382 7.90 11.50 15.25
N SER A 383 8.39 11.10 16.42
CA SER A 383 8.15 11.81 17.69
C SER A 383 8.88 13.15 17.84
N GLU A 384 9.65 13.56 16.85
CA GLU A 384 10.43 14.81 16.92
C GLU A 384 9.78 15.98 16.17
N GLY A 385 8.58 15.78 15.71
CA GLY A 385 7.80 16.77 14.97
C GLY A 385 7.36 16.27 13.60
N THR A 386 6.35 16.91 13.06
CA THR A 386 5.93 16.63 11.67
C THR A 386 7.01 17.12 10.71
N VAL A 387 7.57 16.19 9.95
CA VAL A 387 8.61 16.50 8.96
C VAL A 387 7.97 16.71 7.60
N SER A 388 8.29 17.82 6.92
CA SER A 388 7.91 18.07 5.54
C SER A 388 9.11 17.96 4.60
N LEU A 389 8.94 17.16 3.55
CA LEU A 389 9.94 16.86 2.53
C LEU A 389 9.39 17.33 1.17
N PRO A 390 9.80 18.48 0.65
CA PRO A 390 9.40 18.91 -0.69
C PRO A 390 9.92 17.95 -1.75
N LEU A 391 9.04 17.49 -2.65
CA LEU A 391 9.39 16.54 -3.71
C LEU A 391 9.54 17.23 -5.09
N PRO A 392 10.45 16.78 -5.95
CA PRO A 392 11.51 15.81 -5.68
C PRO A 392 12.47 16.31 -4.60
N TYR A 393 12.83 15.40 -3.66
CA TYR A 393 13.59 15.78 -2.47
C TYR A 393 15.05 16.11 -2.79
N LYS A 394 15.54 17.18 -2.16
CA LYS A 394 16.97 17.53 -2.13
C LYS A 394 17.45 17.57 -0.69
N SER A 395 18.59 16.96 -0.42
CA SER A 395 19.17 16.90 0.92
C SER A 395 19.24 18.28 1.58
N GLY A 396 18.85 18.34 2.84
CA GLY A 396 18.82 19.58 3.64
C GLY A 396 17.63 20.50 3.38
N CYS A 397 16.63 20.08 2.57
CA CYS A 397 15.42 20.87 2.30
C CYS A 397 14.23 20.49 3.18
N ALA A 398 14.40 19.55 4.13
CA ALA A 398 13.36 19.19 5.07
C ALA A 398 13.06 20.33 6.05
N THR A 399 11.81 20.40 6.49
CA THR A 399 11.40 21.30 7.58
C THR A 399 10.71 20.48 8.65
N ILE A 400 11.05 20.72 9.91
CA ILE A 400 10.42 20.10 11.07
C ILE A 400 9.45 21.09 11.69
N HIS A 401 8.18 20.69 11.76
CA HIS A 401 7.12 21.46 12.40
C HIS A 401 6.84 20.87 13.78
N LEU A 402 7.22 21.60 14.81
CA LEU A 402 6.89 21.22 16.19
C LEU A 402 5.43 21.55 16.42
N GLN A 403 4.61 20.54 16.67
CA GLN A 403 3.25 20.73 17.11
C GLN A 403 3.25 20.91 18.65
N GLU A 404 2.43 21.83 19.15
CA GLU A 404 2.16 21.90 20.59
C GLU A 404 1.30 20.68 20.97
N ILE A 405 1.94 19.54 21.12
CA ILE A 405 1.36 18.47 21.93
C ILE A 405 1.43 19.03 23.35
N ASN A 406 0.30 19.35 23.96
CA ASN A 406 0.26 19.82 25.34
C ASN A 406 1.07 18.85 26.20
N ARG A 407 2.34 19.18 26.41
CA ARG A 407 3.33 18.41 27.15
C ARG A 407 3.08 18.52 28.64
#